data_4cbd3df77c1efaf6132c8a153c5959ce
#
_entry.id   4cbd3df77c1efaf6132c8a153c5959ce
#
_cell.length_a   1.000
_cell.length_b   1.000
_cell.length_c   1.000
_cell.angle_alpha   90.00
_cell.angle_beta   90.00
_cell.angle_gamma   90.00
#
_symmetry.space_group_name_H-M   'P 1'
#
loop_
_entity.id
_entity.type
_entity.pdbx_description
1 polymer ?
#
loop_
_entity_poly.entity_id
_entity_poly.type
_entity_poly.pdbx_seq_one_letter_code
_entity_poly.pdbx_strand_id
1 'polypeptide(L)'
;MSWKGTLVLVCVAALAASFLLFSQKKQTRSAQEPLLTFDPAQAQRIDIREGASLLSLVKKEGVWCLRGDLSEPADPHLIHSLLETASSTKPTDILKASELKGAVSLAQLELKQPKRSLTIGSGASERIDFGAQGAAPGFLYARLGGGDVYLIPDQLSKLAFHSSEDFRNPRLTPITMDHLTGISLSKAGNIEKLILKKGPSGWKIESPLSAQADPIALSEWITPLLSAQIQQWMPERSDPSSVGLQSPRAIFSLFSEGATNPLIISIGNPVPTSSECSYVGCSDRHGIAIIKGLSPVIDVTPRSLRSHSLKPVDFDSVDCIDSSDHKAGGTAQRFLRKSGTEDWVIDAALPSNNTILPGENVRACFDKLKSIKVENFEPATPERLTFYRMDQETTSLRFSARLSENTAEESAGEYPLVSYTFSAPNKGVIALREGDSSDLMIVPEHPLEEILQELTKEPFFKTPSTAK
;
A
#
# COMPACT_ATOMS: atom_id res chain seq x y z
N MET A 1 36.86 72.12 39.45
CA MET A 1 35.77 71.69 38.53
C MET A 1 34.44 71.89 39.22
N SER A 2 33.55 72.68 38.63
CA SER A 2 32.26 72.97 39.27
C SER A 2 31.35 71.73 39.22
N TRP A 3 30.69 71.43 40.34
CA TRP A 3 29.76 70.27 40.46
C TRP A 3 28.74 70.22 39.32
N LYS A 4 28.38 71.38 38.79
CA LYS A 4 27.48 71.44 37.60
C LYS A 4 28.08 70.83 36.32
N GLY A 5 29.42 70.95 36.10
CA GLY A 5 30.09 70.39 34.95
C GLY A 5 30.22 68.88 35.05
N THR A 6 30.42 68.35 36.27
CA THR A 6 30.46 66.90 36.50
C THR A 6 29.08 66.24 36.29
N LEU A 7 28.01 66.90 36.69
CA LEU A 7 26.64 66.43 36.51
C LEU A 7 26.23 66.35 35.03
N VAL A 8 26.63 67.35 34.24
CA VAL A 8 26.38 67.32 32.77
C VAL A 8 27.17 66.24 32.11
N LEU A 9 28.38 65.92 32.49
CA LEU A 9 29.19 64.86 31.92
C LEU A 9 28.63 63.48 32.25
N VAL A 10 28.11 63.29 33.46
CA VAL A 10 27.41 62.03 33.86
C VAL A 10 26.09 61.84 33.07
N CYS A 11 25.33 62.90 32.87
CA CYS A 11 24.12 62.82 32.05
C CYS A 11 24.41 62.48 30.58
N VAL A 12 25.43 63.04 29.97
CA VAL A 12 25.86 62.72 28.60
C VAL A 12 26.39 61.31 28.50
N ALA A 13 27.15 60.81 29.46
CA ALA A 13 27.62 59.43 29.51
C ALA A 13 26.46 58.46 29.68
N ALA A 14 25.48 58.78 30.54
CA ALA A 14 24.27 57.92 30.70
C ALA A 14 23.40 57.91 29.44
N LEU A 15 23.27 59.03 28.73
CA LEU A 15 22.57 59.09 27.46
C LEU A 15 23.28 58.27 26.34
N ALA A 16 24.62 58.38 26.28
CA ALA A 16 25.44 57.64 25.36
C ALA A 16 25.39 56.14 25.65
N ALA A 17 25.46 55.73 26.93
CA ALA A 17 25.30 54.31 27.33
C ALA A 17 23.90 53.77 27.04
N SER A 18 22.85 54.57 27.30
CA SER A 18 21.47 54.19 26.96
C SER A 18 21.25 54.05 25.46
N PHE A 19 21.87 54.95 24.67
CA PHE A 19 21.80 54.86 23.19
C PHE A 19 22.53 53.60 22.67
N LEU A 20 23.72 53.29 23.22
CA LEU A 20 24.45 52.07 22.85
C LEU A 20 23.70 50.80 23.25
N LEU A 21 23.14 50.76 24.46
CA LEU A 21 22.32 49.61 24.91
C LEU A 21 21.03 49.48 24.11
N PHE A 22 20.40 50.57 23.73
CA PHE A 22 19.19 50.55 22.90
C PHE A 22 19.51 50.15 21.46
N SER A 23 20.63 50.58 20.91
CA SER A 23 21.13 50.21 19.59
C SER A 23 21.51 48.73 19.55
N GLN A 24 22.23 48.20 20.56
CA GLN A 24 22.54 46.77 20.66
C GLN A 24 21.26 45.91 20.83
N LYS A 25 20.31 46.37 21.67
CA LYS A 25 19.06 45.64 21.88
C LYS A 25 18.19 45.59 20.62
N LYS A 26 18.23 46.61 19.77
CA LYS A 26 17.53 46.67 18.51
C LYS A 26 18.16 45.77 17.44
N GLN A 27 19.51 45.67 17.40
CA GLN A 27 20.25 44.76 16.52
C GLN A 27 20.07 43.27 16.93
N THR A 28 20.12 42.99 18.24
CA THR A 28 19.96 41.63 18.76
C THR A 28 18.53 41.07 18.56
N ARG A 29 17.51 41.94 18.60
CA ARG A 29 16.11 41.51 18.34
C ARG A 29 15.86 41.17 16.89
N SER A 30 16.46 41.85 15.94
CA SER A 30 16.30 41.63 14.51
C SER A 30 17.02 40.35 14.03
N ALA A 31 18.11 39.94 14.67
CA ALA A 31 18.85 38.73 14.36
C ALA A 31 18.21 37.44 14.97
N GLN A 32 17.19 37.56 15.81
CA GLN A 32 16.55 36.42 16.46
C GLN A 32 15.28 35.93 15.73
N GLU A 33 14.74 36.72 14.78
CA GLU A 33 13.57 36.35 14.03
C GLU A 33 13.94 35.50 12.81
N PRO A 34 13.12 34.48 12.43
CA PRO A 34 13.32 33.73 11.20
C PRO A 34 13.36 34.66 9.98
N LEU A 35 14.18 34.28 8.98
CA LEU A 35 14.34 35.06 7.76
C LEU A 35 13.07 35.02 6.90
N LEU A 36 12.40 33.85 6.81
CA LEU A 36 11.13 33.66 6.11
C LEU A 36 10.02 33.39 7.15
N THR A 37 8.87 34.03 6.93
CA THR A 37 7.72 33.91 7.85
C THR A 37 6.56 33.23 7.17
N PHE A 38 6.58 31.89 7.15
CA PHE A 38 5.52 31.07 6.60
C PHE A 38 5.31 29.82 7.46
N ASP A 39 4.14 29.22 7.34
CA ASP A 39 3.86 27.90 7.94
C ASP A 39 4.24 26.80 6.94
N PRO A 40 5.22 25.91 7.26
CA PRO A 40 5.61 24.80 6.42
C PRO A 40 4.44 23.91 5.96
N ALA A 41 3.42 23.73 6.82
CA ALA A 41 2.26 22.92 6.52
C ALA A 41 1.36 23.52 5.42
N GLN A 42 1.36 24.87 5.32
CA GLN A 42 0.57 25.62 4.34
C GLN A 42 1.26 25.81 2.99
N ALA A 43 2.54 25.39 2.87
CA ALA A 43 3.26 25.48 1.62
C ALA A 43 2.58 24.63 0.53
N GLN A 44 2.38 25.24 -0.64
CA GLN A 44 1.72 24.59 -1.81
C GLN A 44 2.66 24.53 -3.02
N ARG A 45 3.70 25.37 -3.06
CA ARG A 45 4.63 25.46 -4.17
C ARG A 45 6.02 25.81 -3.69
N ILE A 46 7.02 25.17 -4.32
CA ILE A 46 8.44 25.48 -4.13
C ILE A 46 9.06 25.60 -5.53
N ASP A 47 9.71 26.73 -5.80
CA ASP A 47 10.49 26.94 -7.03
C ASP A 47 11.95 27.15 -6.65
N ILE A 48 12.81 26.29 -7.18
CA ILE A 48 14.27 26.34 -7.01
C ILE A 48 14.90 26.68 -8.35
N ARG A 49 15.59 27.79 -8.40
CA ARG A 49 16.28 28.26 -9.61
C ARG A 49 17.78 28.22 -9.43
N GLU A 50 18.48 27.59 -10.36
CA GLU A 50 19.94 27.62 -10.44
C GLU A 50 20.38 27.94 -11.88
N GLY A 51 20.85 29.16 -12.11
CA GLY A 51 21.13 29.67 -13.43
C GLY A 51 19.90 29.69 -14.34
N ALA A 52 19.95 28.91 -15.44
CA ALA A 52 18.83 28.73 -16.36
C ALA A 52 17.87 27.61 -15.94
N SER A 53 18.28 26.73 -15.02
CA SER A 53 17.49 25.62 -14.55
C SER A 53 16.42 26.09 -13.55
N LEU A 54 15.23 25.54 -13.65
CA LEU A 54 14.12 25.77 -12.74
C LEU A 54 13.49 24.42 -12.38
N LEU A 55 13.62 24.03 -11.10
CA LEU A 55 12.90 22.93 -10.53
C LEU A 55 11.66 23.50 -9.80
N SER A 56 10.48 23.05 -10.20
CA SER A 56 9.22 23.44 -9.55
C SER A 56 8.57 22.23 -8.90
N LEU A 57 8.20 22.38 -7.64
CA LEU A 57 7.48 21.39 -6.84
C LEU A 57 6.10 21.96 -6.49
N VAL A 58 5.05 21.16 -6.63
CA VAL A 58 3.68 21.55 -6.31
C VAL A 58 3.03 20.48 -5.46
N LYS A 59 2.21 20.89 -4.49
CA LYS A 59 1.44 19.97 -3.66
C LYS A 59 0.10 19.70 -4.31
N LYS A 60 -0.20 18.44 -4.66
CA LYS A 60 -1.47 18.00 -5.23
C LYS A 60 -2.08 16.96 -4.28
N GLU A 61 -3.31 17.18 -3.84
CA GLU A 61 -4.02 16.25 -2.95
C GLU A 61 -3.18 15.79 -1.74
N GLY A 62 -2.40 16.72 -1.18
CA GLY A 62 -1.52 16.44 -0.04
C GLY A 62 -0.14 15.87 -0.38
N VAL A 63 0.11 15.45 -1.62
CA VAL A 63 1.38 14.87 -2.08
C VAL A 63 2.19 15.91 -2.86
N TRP A 64 3.48 16.03 -2.54
CA TRP A 64 4.40 16.85 -3.30
C TRP A 64 4.81 16.15 -4.59
N CYS A 65 4.71 16.87 -5.71
CA CYS A 65 5.07 16.37 -7.03
C CYS A 65 6.00 17.35 -7.75
N LEU A 66 6.91 16.81 -8.56
CA LEU A 66 7.66 17.58 -9.53
C LEU A 66 6.70 18.05 -10.62
N ARG A 67 6.83 19.34 -11.01
CA ARG A 67 6.04 19.91 -12.09
C ARG A 67 6.63 19.52 -13.43
N GLY A 68 5.88 18.75 -14.20
CA GLY A 68 6.23 18.27 -15.54
C GLY A 68 4.97 17.73 -16.23
N ASP A 69 5.18 17.01 -17.32
CA ASP A 69 4.09 16.36 -18.09
C ASP A 69 3.42 15.24 -17.25
N LEU A 70 4.22 14.59 -16.40
CA LEU A 70 3.74 13.67 -15.37
C LEU A 70 3.75 14.34 -14.01
N SER A 71 2.79 14.00 -13.15
CA SER A 71 2.79 14.41 -11.74
C SER A 71 3.68 13.45 -10.93
N GLU A 72 5.00 13.50 -11.18
CA GLU A 72 5.97 12.61 -10.55
C GLU A 72 6.09 12.91 -9.05
N PRO A 73 5.92 11.91 -8.16
CA PRO A 73 6.04 12.11 -6.72
C PRO A 73 7.44 12.57 -6.33
N ALA A 74 7.51 13.56 -5.45
CA ALA A 74 8.75 14.07 -4.88
C ALA A 74 9.07 13.41 -3.54
N ASP A 75 10.35 13.49 -3.11
CA ASP A 75 10.80 12.97 -1.81
C ASP A 75 10.19 13.80 -0.66
N PRO A 76 9.26 13.24 0.12
CA PRO A 76 8.61 13.96 1.20
C PRO A 76 9.58 14.33 2.32
N HIS A 77 10.64 13.55 2.56
CA HIS A 77 11.61 13.81 3.62
C HIS A 77 12.53 14.98 3.27
N LEU A 78 13.01 15.03 2.02
CA LEU A 78 13.83 16.15 1.57
C LEU A 78 13.03 17.45 1.55
N ILE A 79 11.77 17.42 1.08
CA ILE A 79 10.90 18.59 1.06
C ILE A 79 10.56 19.05 2.48
N HIS A 80 10.23 18.15 3.38
CA HIS A 80 9.99 18.48 4.78
C HIS A 80 11.21 19.17 5.41
N SER A 81 12.40 18.58 5.23
CA SER A 81 13.65 19.14 5.74
C SER A 81 13.95 20.53 5.15
N LEU A 82 13.66 20.71 3.85
CA LEU A 82 13.83 22.02 3.19
C LEU A 82 12.89 23.08 3.77
N LEU A 83 11.60 22.76 3.92
CA LEU A 83 10.60 23.70 4.45
C LEU A 83 10.85 24.04 5.93
N GLU A 84 11.17 23.06 6.77
CA GLU A 84 11.52 23.26 8.18
C GLU A 84 12.78 24.11 8.32
N THR A 85 13.82 23.83 7.53
CA THR A 85 15.03 24.63 7.54
C THR A 85 14.77 26.04 7.06
N ALA A 86 13.96 26.22 6.01
CA ALA A 86 13.62 27.55 5.50
C ALA A 86 12.86 28.39 6.54
N SER A 87 11.89 27.80 7.23
CA SER A 87 11.07 28.50 8.25
C SER A 87 11.85 28.81 9.55
N SER A 88 12.89 28.01 9.85
CA SER A 88 13.70 28.17 11.07
C SER A 88 15.01 28.92 10.86
N THR A 89 15.43 29.18 9.61
CA THR A 89 16.70 29.88 9.31
C THR A 89 16.68 31.30 9.85
N LYS A 90 17.64 31.59 10.72
CA LYS A 90 17.83 32.92 11.31
C LYS A 90 19.12 33.55 10.79
N PRO A 91 19.10 34.84 10.48
CA PRO A 91 20.32 35.52 10.08
C PRO A 91 21.28 35.62 11.29
N THR A 92 22.56 35.44 11.01
CA THR A 92 23.65 35.68 11.99
C THR A 92 24.06 37.15 12.01
N ASP A 93 23.99 37.81 10.84
CA ASP A 93 24.30 39.22 10.68
C ASP A 93 23.42 39.84 9.59
N ILE A 94 23.27 41.16 9.63
CA ILE A 94 22.42 41.94 8.72
C ILE A 94 23.21 43.13 8.20
N LEU A 95 23.41 43.17 6.88
CA LEU A 95 23.97 44.31 6.15
C LEU A 95 22.80 45.12 5.58
N LYS A 96 22.62 46.34 6.12
CA LYS A 96 21.54 47.21 5.65
C LYS A 96 21.78 47.70 4.23
N ALA A 97 20.73 47.88 3.46
CA ALA A 97 20.78 48.40 2.11
C ALA A 97 21.51 49.75 2.01
N SER A 98 21.49 50.57 3.10
CA SER A 98 22.20 51.82 3.19
C SER A 98 23.75 51.67 3.29
N GLU A 99 24.21 50.56 3.86
CA GLU A 99 25.63 50.24 4.06
C GLU A 99 26.28 49.66 2.81
N LEU A 100 25.47 49.13 1.88
CA LEU A 100 25.91 48.54 0.61
C LEU A 100 26.41 49.55 -0.44
N LYS A 101 26.40 50.86 -0.16
CA LYS A 101 26.86 51.92 -1.07
C LYS A 101 28.36 52.24 -0.92
N GLY A 102 29.07 51.55 -0.01
CA GLY A 102 30.47 51.81 0.30
C GLY A 102 31.42 50.69 -0.11
N ALA A 103 32.09 50.08 0.87
CA ALA A 103 33.15 49.09 0.68
C ALA A 103 32.65 47.73 0.14
N VAL A 104 31.37 47.37 0.32
CA VAL A 104 30.78 46.08 -0.11
C VAL A 104 29.65 46.36 -1.08
N SER A 105 29.74 45.83 -2.30
CA SER A 105 28.70 45.97 -3.32
C SER A 105 27.91 44.69 -3.51
N LEU A 106 26.64 44.80 -3.94
CA LEU A 106 25.81 43.65 -4.30
C LEU A 106 26.46 42.78 -5.39
N ALA A 107 27.32 43.34 -6.25
CA ALA A 107 28.03 42.59 -7.25
C ALA A 107 29.10 41.66 -6.64
N GLN A 108 29.84 42.15 -5.62
CA GLN A 108 30.84 41.36 -4.88
C GLN A 108 30.18 40.23 -4.07
N LEU A 109 28.96 40.44 -3.61
CA LEU A 109 28.17 39.47 -2.87
C LEU A 109 27.37 38.54 -3.82
N GLU A 110 27.51 38.64 -5.14
CA GLU A 110 26.78 37.91 -6.17
C GLU A 110 25.25 38.09 -6.10
N LEU A 111 24.75 39.15 -5.44
CA LEU A 111 23.34 39.44 -5.23
C LEU A 111 22.77 40.52 -6.19
N LYS A 112 23.61 41.08 -7.09
CA LYS A 112 23.14 42.03 -8.13
C LYS A 112 22.32 41.32 -9.20
N GLN A 113 22.78 40.13 -9.60
CA GLN A 113 22.10 39.20 -10.53
C GLN A 113 22.25 37.80 -9.94
N PRO A 114 21.39 37.41 -8.99
CA PRO A 114 21.52 36.15 -8.27
C PRO A 114 21.28 34.98 -9.22
N LYS A 115 22.22 34.02 -9.22
CA LYS A 115 22.13 32.80 -10.01
C LYS A 115 21.27 31.73 -9.33
N ARG A 116 21.12 31.82 -8.00
CA ARG A 116 20.40 30.85 -7.18
C ARG A 116 19.30 31.53 -6.39
N SER A 117 18.09 31.00 -6.44
CA SER A 117 16.98 31.47 -5.64
C SER A 117 16.03 30.35 -5.27
N LEU A 118 15.41 30.47 -4.10
CA LEU A 118 14.34 29.64 -3.58
C LEU A 118 13.11 30.50 -3.41
N THR A 119 11.96 30.06 -3.94
CA THR A 119 10.66 30.69 -3.75
C THR A 119 9.70 29.70 -3.14
N ILE A 120 9.05 30.06 -2.04
CA ILE A 120 8.05 29.24 -1.35
C ILE A 120 6.73 29.98 -1.39
N GLY A 121 5.69 29.32 -1.91
CA GLY A 121 4.34 29.87 -2.00
C GLY A 121 3.42 29.20 -0.99
N SER A 122 2.83 30.04 -0.08
CA SER A 122 1.86 29.64 0.93
C SER A 122 0.75 30.71 1.05
N GLY A 123 0.13 31.08 -0.10
CA GLY A 123 -0.78 32.23 -0.17
C GLY A 123 -0.07 33.50 -0.67
N ALA A 124 0.97 33.96 -0.02
CA ALA A 124 1.97 34.89 -0.58
C ALA A 124 3.24 34.14 -0.93
N SER A 125 3.98 34.61 -1.97
CA SER A 125 5.24 33.99 -2.37
C SER A 125 6.40 34.71 -1.73
N GLU A 126 7.20 34.01 -0.93
CA GLU A 126 8.44 34.53 -0.37
C GLU A 126 9.64 34.01 -1.17
N ARG A 127 10.48 34.91 -1.63
CA ARG A 127 11.68 34.60 -2.42
C ARG A 127 12.93 35.01 -1.67
N ILE A 128 13.86 34.08 -1.57
CA ILE A 128 15.23 34.29 -1.10
C ILE A 128 16.22 34.10 -2.26
N ASP A 129 17.07 35.07 -2.47
CA ASP A 129 18.18 35.02 -3.40
C ASP A 129 19.45 34.67 -2.64
N PHE A 130 20.26 33.74 -3.13
CA PHE A 130 21.48 33.27 -2.52
C PHE A 130 22.70 33.85 -3.28
N GLY A 131 23.62 34.41 -2.53
CA GLY A 131 24.84 35.04 -3.04
C GLY A 131 26.12 34.27 -2.72
N ALA A 132 27.21 34.99 -2.60
CA ALA A 132 28.54 34.48 -2.30
C ALA A 132 28.64 33.82 -0.92
N GLN A 133 29.62 32.94 -0.74
CA GLN A 133 30.01 32.41 0.57
C GLN A 133 30.46 33.54 1.52
N GLY A 134 30.12 33.42 2.80
CA GLY A 134 30.59 34.29 3.82
C GLY A 134 32.10 34.12 4.10
N ALA A 135 32.70 35.08 4.82
CA ALA A 135 34.10 34.98 5.21
C ALA A 135 34.38 33.80 6.15
N ALA A 136 33.40 33.40 6.96
CA ALA A 136 33.47 32.21 7.78
C ALA A 136 32.86 30.99 7.00
N PRO A 137 33.49 29.81 7.06
CA PRO A 137 32.92 28.58 6.48
C PRO A 137 31.54 28.24 7.07
N GLY A 138 30.63 27.75 6.25
CA GLY A 138 29.28 27.35 6.69
C GLY A 138 28.25 28.50 6.67
N PHE A 139 28.61 29.68 6.16
CA PHE A 139 27.72 30.82 5.99
C PHE A 139 27.75 31.35 4.57
N LEU A 140 26.65 31.98 4.16
CA LEU A 140 26.53 32.65 2.86
C LEU A 140 25.65 33.89 2.96
N TYR A 141 25.78 34.76 1.98
CA TYR A 141 24.97 35.99 1.88
C TYR A 141 23.64 35.63 1.17
N ALA A 142 22.55 36.16 1.71
CA ALA A 142 21.20 36.00 1.15
C ALA A 142 20.44 37.32 1.13
N ARG A 143 19.45 37.45 0.26
CA ARG A 143 18.64 38.67 0.13
C ARG A 143 17.18 38.35 -0.06
N LEU A 144 16.31 39.08 0.63
CA LEU A 144 14.86 39.00 0.46
C LEU A 144 14.36 40.18 -0.35
N GLY A 145 13.60 39.91 -1.43
CA GLY A 145 12.78 40.90 -2.13
C GLY A 145 13.43 42.25 -2.49
N GLY A 146 14.77 42.31 -2.60
CA GLY A 146 15.49 43.56 -2.92
C GLY A 146 15.83 44.43 -1.71
N GLY A 147 15.58 43.99 -0.46
CA GLY A 147 15.88 44.68 0.77
C GLY A 147 17.33 44.52 1.27
N ASP A 148 17.48 44.36 2.59
CA ASP A 148 18.74 44.14 3.27
C ASP A 148 19.40 42.82 2.88
N VAL A 149 20.70 42.68 3.07
CA VAL A 149 21.46 41.45 2.86
C VAL A 149 21.70 40.80 4.22
N TYR A 150 21.51 39.53 4.27
CA TYR A 150 21.58 38.69 5.47
C TYR A 150 22.75 37.70 5.32
N LEU A 151 23.53 37.54 6.40
CA LEU A 151 24.46 36.41 6.52
C LEU A 151 23.73 35.26 7.21
N ILE A 152 23.57 34.15 6.54
CA ILE A 152 22.81 33.00 7.02
C ILE A 152 23.65 31.71 7.00
N PRO A 153 23.31 30.67 7.80
CA PRO A 153 23.90 29.35 7.68
C PRO A 153 23.64 28.75 6.27
N ASP A 154 24.64 28.09 5.72
CA ASP A 154 24.59 27.55 4.35
C ASP A 154 23.70 26.30 4.21
N GLN A 155 23.15 25.75 5.31
CA GLN A 155 22.34 24.56 5.36
C GLN A 155 21.10 24.67 4.45
N LEU A 156 20.41 25.81 4.46
CA LEU A 156 19.26 26.03 3.59
C LEU A 156 19.64 25.95 2.11
N SER A 157 20.77 26.56 1.73
CA SER A 157 21.30 26.51 0.37
C SER A 157 21.70 25.08 -0.02
N LYS A 158 22.33 24.33 0.87
CA LYS A 158 22.69 22.94 0.63
C LYS A 158 21.46 22.08 0.36
N LEU A 159 20.40 22.22 1.14
CA LEU A 159 19.14 21.51 0.93
C LEU A 159 18.41 21.94 -0.36
N ALA A 160 18.39 23.23 -0.66
CA ALA A 160 17.68 23.74 -1.83
C ALA A 160 18.35 23.34 -3.16
N PHE A 161 19.69 23.26 -3.20
CA PHE A 161 20.43 23.01 -4.44
C PHE A 161 21.01 21.60 -4.53
N HIS A 162 20.24 20.61 -4.01
CA HIS A 162 20.42 19.21 -4.39
C HIS A 162 20.14 19.01 -5.88
N SER A 163 20.60 17.90 -6.43
CA SER A 163 20.27 17.56 -7.84
C SER A 163 18.76 17.38 -8.01
N SER A 164 18.24 17.60 -9.22
CA SER A 164 16.81 17.37 -9.48
C SER A 164 16.39 15.91 -9.22
N GLU A 165 17.32 14.96 -9.37
CA GLU A 165 17.12 13.56 -9.09
C GLU A 165 16.91 13.27 -7.60
N ASP A 166 17.61 14.00 -6.72
CA ASP A 166 17.46 13.85 -5.26
C ASP A 166 16.07 14.27 -4.78
N PHE A 167 15.39 15.15 -5.50
CA PHE A 167 14.01 15.54 -5.20
C PHE A 167 12.97 14.53 -5.65
N ARG A 168 13.33 13.53 -6.44
CA ARG A 168 12.43 12.45 -6.85
C ARG A 168 12.23 11.49 -5.67
N ASN A 169 11.00 11.01 -5.50
CA ASN A 169 10.73 10.05 -4.44
C ASN A 169 11.55 8.76 -4.68
N PRO A 170 12.40 8.33 -3.73
CA PRO A 170 13.21 7.12 -3.89
C PRO A 170 12.38 5.83 -3.86
N ARG A 171 11.15 5.86 -3.34
CA ARG A 171 10.25 4.70 -3.40
C ARG A 171 9.70 4.53 -4.81
N LEU A 172 9.65 3.28 -5.28
CA LEU A 172 9.08 2.95 -6.59
C LEU A 172 7.62 3.38 -6.69
N THR A 173 6.83 3.20 -5.63
CA THR A 173 5.41 3.56 -5.59
C THR A 173 5.03 4.15 -4.23
N PRO A 174 4.11 5.13 -4.21
CA PRO A 174 3.52 5.61 -2.95
C PRO A 174 2.41 4.69 -2.43
N ILE A 175 1.95 3.72 -3.22
CA ILE A 175 0.83 2.85 -2.88
C ILE A 175 1.24 1.90 -1.75
N THR A 176 0.40 1.82 -0.72
CA THR A 176 0.52 0.85 0.38
C THR A 176 -0.51 -0.26 0.24
N MET A 177 -0.31 -1.38 0.93
CA MET A 177 -1.21 -2.54 0.90
C MET A 177 -2.66 -2.19 1.26
N ASP A 178 -2.86 -1.27 2.20
CA ASP A 178 -4.19 -0.87 2.69
C ASP A 178 -5.01 -0.15 1.61
N HIS A 179 -4.35 0.64 0.78
CA HIS A 179 -4.98 1.40 -0.30
C HIS A 179 -5.15 0.59 -1.60
N LEU A 180 -4.58 -0.62 -1.69
CA LEU A 180 -4.75 -1.46 -2.86
C LEU A 180 -6.17 -2.02 -2.92
N THR A 181 -6.78 -1.94 -4.12
CA THR A 181 -8.09 -2.53 -4.45
C THR A 181 -7.97 -3.66 -5.47
N GLY A 182 -6.86 -3.70 -6.22
CA GLY A 182 -6.61 -4.74 -7.20
C GLY A 182 -5.15 -4.81 -7.64
N ILE A 183 -4.75 -5.98 -8.11
CA ILE A 183 -3.41 -6.25 -8.64
C ILE A 183 -3.58 -7.09 -9.91
N SER A 184 -2.90 -6.71 -10.97
CA SER A 184 -2.76 -7.56 -12.17
C SER A 184 -1.29 -7.76 -12.49
N LEU A 185 -0.90 -9.00 -12.78
CA LEU A 185 0.44 -9.37 -13.21
C LEU A 185 0.36 -10.11 -14.55
N SER A 186 1.01 -9.56 -15.57
CA SER A 186 1.28 -10.19 -16.85
C SER A 186 2.75 -10.57 -16.92
N LYS A 187 3.07 -11.80 -17.35
CA LYS A 187 4.44 -12.28 -17.55
C LYS A 187 4.71 -12.54 -19.03
N ALA A 188 5.92 -12.26 -19.49
CA ALA A 188 6.32 -12.64 -20.84
C ALA A 188 6.20 -14.15 -21.04
N GLY A 189 5.66 -14.57 -22.17
CA GLY A 189 5.45 -15.98 -22.48
C GLY A 189 4.23 -16.63 -21.84
N ASN A 190 3.54 -15.95 -20.90
CA ASN A 190 2.28 -16.43 -20.32
C ASN A 190 1.09 -15.74 -21.00
N ILE A 191 0.14 -16.53 -21.46
CA ILE A 191 -1.12 -16.02 -22.05
C ILE A 191 -2.05 -15.51 -20.95
N GLU A 192 -2.06 -16.18 -19.79
CA GLU A 192 -2.95 -15.87 -18.68
C GLU A 192 -2.33 -14.87 -17.71
N LYS A 193 -3.13 -13.88 -17.33
CA LYS A 193 -2.78 -12.88 -16.35
C LYS A 193 -3.21 -13.33 -14.96
N LEU A 194 -2.36 -13.10 -13.96
CA LEU A 194 -2.80 -13.19 -12.57
C LEU A 194 -3.57 -11.91 -12.22
N ILE A 195 -4.82 -12.06 -11.79
CA ILE A 195 -5.69 -10.94 -11.40
C ILE A 195 -6.22 -11.20 -10.00
N LEU A 196 -5.97 -10.25 -9.11
CA LEU A 196 -6.50 -10.23 -7.75
C LEU A 196 -7.34 -8.98 -7.53
N LYS A 197 -8.46 -9.14 -6.84
CA LYS A 197 -9.33 -8.03 -6.42
C LYS A 197 -9.67 -8.13 -4.94
N LYS A 198 -9.74 -6.97 -4.29
CA LYS A 198 -10.19 -6.83 -2.90
C LYS A 198 -11.70 -6.64 -2.89
N GLY A 199 -12.41 -7.56 -2.26
CA GLY A 199 -13.86 -7.50 -2.05
C GLY A 199 -14.21 -7.38 -0.58
N PRO A 200 -15.53 -7.39 -0.24
CA PRO A 200 -15.99 -7.32 1.15
C PRO A 200 -15.48 -8.47 2.02
N SER A 201 -15.29 -9.66 1.44
CA SER A 201 -14.77 -10.87 2.12
C SER A 201 -13.24 -11.01 2.04
N GLY A 202 -12.52 -9.95 1.67
CA GLY A 202 -11.07 -9.97 1.49
C GLY A 202 -10.62 -10.11 0.04
N TRP A 203 -9.37 -10.56 -0.16
CA TRP A 203 -8.77 -10.67 -1.48
C TRP A 203 -9.16 -11.96 -2.19
N LYS A 204 -9.52 -11.85 -3.46
CA LYS A 204 -9.86 -12.97 -4.34
C LYS A 204 -8.95 -13.00 -5.56
N ILE A 205 -8.46 -14.18 -5.91
CA ILE A 205 -7.85 -14.45 -7.21
C ILE A 205 -9.00 -14.63 -8.21
N GLU A 206 -9.05 -13.83 -9.28
CA GLU A 206 -10.07 -13.95 -10.34
C GLU A 206 -9.56 -14.72 -11.56
N SER A 207 -8.25 -14.65 -11.82
CA SER A 207 -7.61 -15.33 -12.95
C SER A 207 -6.18 -15.72 -12.55
N PRO A 208 -5.64 -16.88 -13.02
CA PRO A 208 -6.24 -17.86 -13.94
C PRO A 208 -7.21 -18.84 -13.26
N LEU A 209 -7.30 -18.80 -11.94
CA LEU A 209 -8.23 -19.63 -11.16
C LEU A 209 -9.07 -18.74 -10.24
N SER A 210 -10.30 -19.14 -9.96
CA SER A 210 -11.16 -18.40 -9.03
C SER A 210 -11.02 -18.99 -7.62
N ALA A 211 -10.36 -18.27 -6.71
CA ALA A 211 -10.14 -18.72 -5.34
C ALA A 211 -9.99 -17.54 -4.37
N GLN A 212 -10.24 -17.80 -3.08
CA GLN A 212 -9.89 -16.87 -2.02
C GLN A 212 -8.37 -16.79 -1.89
N ALA A 213 -7.82 -15.58 -1.82
CA ALA A 213 -6.40 -15.40 -1.59
C ALA A 213 -6.07 -15.49 -0.09
N ASP A 214 -4.90 -16.01 0.23
CA ASP A 214 -4.33 -15.94 1.58
C ASP A 214 -3.79 -14.54 1.82
N PRO A 215 -4.29 -13.79 2.82
CA PRO A 215 -3.87 -12.41 3.03
C PRO A 215 -2.40 -12.30 3.46
N ILE A 216 -1.86 -13.31 4.15
CA ILE A 216 -0.47 -13.34 4.59
C ILE A 216 0.44 -13.58 3.38
N ALA A 217 0.19 -14.65 2.61
CA ALA A 217 0.95 -14.97 1.41
C ALA A 217 0.90 -13.84 0.37
N LEU A 218 -0.27 -13.20 0.21
CA LEU A 218 -0.43 -12.04 -0.67
C LEU A 218 0.41 -10.85 -0.19
N SER A 219 0.37 -10.55 1.10
CA SER A 219 1.15 -9.46 1.69
C SER A 219 2.65 -9.71 1.54
N GLU A 220 3.13 -10.91 1.87
CA GLU A 220 4.54 -11.30 1.73
C GLU A 220 5.01 -11.21 0.28
N TRP A 221 4.18 -11.62 -0.66
CA TRP A 221 4.49 -11.56 -2.09
C TRP A 221 4.63 -10.15 -2.62
N ILE A 222 3.65 -9.25 -2.34
CA ILE A 222 3.59 -7.93 -2.99
C ILE A 222 4.42 -6.85 -2.26
N THR A 223 4.68 -7.03 -0.96
CA THR A 223 5.43 -6.05 -0.14
C THR A 223 6.79 -5.68 -0.72
N PRO A 224 7.61 -6.61 -1.26
CA PRO A 224 8.88 -6.24 -1.88
C PRO A 224 8.72 -5.27 -3.06
N LEU A 225 7.63 -5.35 -3.83
CA LEU A 225 7.33 -4.39 -4.90
C LEU A 225 6.87 -3.04 -4.34
N LEU A 226 5.98 -3.04 -3.34
CA LEU A 226 5.43 -1.82 -2.74
C LEU A 226 6.46 -1.04 -1.93
N SER A 227 7.43 -1.74 -1.33
CA SER A 227 8.53 -1.14 -0.55
C SER A 227 9.80 -0.92 -1.36
N ALA A 228 9.80 -1.27 -2.64
CA ALA A 228 10.98 -1.18 -3.50
C ALA A 228 11.53 0.24 -3.56
N GLN A 229 12.85 0.34 -3.45
CA GLN A 229 13.58 1.60 -3.56
C GLN A 229 14.41 1.63 -4.83
N ILE A 230 14.38 2.79 -5.46
CA ILE A 230 15.16 3.07 -6.65
C ILE A 230 16.61 3.25 -6.22
N GLN A 231 17.50 2.40 -6.73
CA GLN A 231 18.93 2.45 -6.44
C GLN A 231 19.62 3.52 -7.27
N GLN A 232 19.19 3.64 -8.52
CA GLN A 232 19.76 4.56 -9.49
C GLN A 232 18.77 4.82 -10.62
N TRP A 233 18.84 6.02 -11.19
CA TRP A 233 18.19 6.35 -12.45
C TRP A 233 19.16 6.17 -13.62
N MET A 234 18.66 5.65 -14.73
CA MET A 234 19.40 5.63 -16.00
C MET A 234 19.45 7.07 -16.58
N PRO A 235 20.47 7.40 -17.37
CA PRO A 235 20.49 8.67 -18.07
C PRO A 235 19.19 8.92 -18.87
N GLU A 236 18.71 10.17 -18.90
CA GLU A 236 17.41 10.55 -19.49
C GLU A 236 17.20 10.08 -20.95
N ARG A 237 18.28 9.89 -21.72
CA ARG A 237 18.24 9.44 -23.11
C ARG A 237 18.41 7.94 -23.28
N SER A 238 18.28 7.15 -22.24
CA SER A 238 18.38 5.70 -22.33
C SER A 238 17.19 5.13 -23.11
N ASP A 239 17.50 4.26 -24.09
CA ASP A 239 16.48 3.63 -24.91
C ASP A 239 15.80 2.49 -24.14
N PRO A 240 14.46 2.54 -23.91
CA PRO A 240 13.71 1.47 -23.26
C PRO A 240 13.84 0.10 -23.91
N SER A 241 14.06 0.06 -25.24
CA SER A 241 14.22 -1.20 -25.98
C SER A 241 15.50 -1.95 -25.57
N SER A 242 16.59 -1.21 -25.31
CA SER A 242 17.90 -1.78 -24.94
C SER A 242 17.88 -2.50 -23.59
N VAL A 243 16.95 -2.15 -22.71
CA VAL A 243 16.81 -2.71 -21.35
C VAL A 243 15.58 -3.60 -21.19
N GLY A 244 14.92 -3.96 -22.31
CA GLY A 244 13.79 -4.89 -22.32
C GLY A 244 12.46 -4.29 -21.83
N LEU A 245 12.32 -2.95 -21.79
CA LEU A 245 11.07 -2.31 -21.37
C LEU A 245 10.05 -2.15 -22.50
N GLN A 246 10.45 -2.34 -23.77
CA GLN A 246 9.52 -2.43 -24.88
C GLN A 246 8.79 -3.79 -24.91
N SER A 247 9.43 -4.84 -24.39
CA SER A 247 8.86 -6.18 -24.18
C SER A 247 9.22 -6.66 -22.77
N PRO A 248 8.53 -6.15 -21.73
CA PRO A 248 8.91 -6.40 -20.35
C PRO A 248 8.74 -7.86 -19.96
N ARG A 249 9.60 -8.36 -19.07
CA ARG A 249 9.45 -9.71 -18.48
C ARG A 249 8.18 -9.82 -17.64
N ALA A 250 7.79 -8.73 -17.00
CA ALA A 250 6.57 -8.64 -16.21
C ALA A 250 6.00 -7.22 -16.24
N ILE A 251 4.67 -7.14 -16.19
CA ILE A 251 3.93 -5.88 -16.06
C ILE A 251 2.97 -6.03 -14.88
N PHE A 252 3.13 -5.19 -13.88
CA PHE A 252 2.18 -5.02 -12.80
C PHE A 252 1.26 -3.86 -13.09
N SER A 253 -0.04 -4.04 -12.84
CA SER A 253 -1.02 -2.95 -12.76
C SER A 253 -1.58 -2.93 -11.34
N LEU A 254 -1.31 -1.85 -10.61
CA LEU A 254 -1.74 -1.66 -9.23
C LEU A 254 -2.93 -0.71 -9.21
N PHE A 255 -4.07 -1.20 -8.75
CA PHE A 255 -5.29 -0.42 -8.60
C PHE A 255 -5.39 0.05 -7.16
N SER A 256 -5.65 1.33 -6.93
CA SER A 256 -5.75 1.91 -5.59
C SER A 256 -7.04 2.74 -5.44
N GLU A 257 -7.45 2.91 -4.20
CA GLU A 257 -8.61 3.75 -3.86
C GLU A 257 -8.42 5.18 -4.37
N GLY A 258 -9.47 5.76 -4.96
CA GLY A 258 -9.45 7.13 -5.46
C GLY A 258 -8.70 7.35 -6.78
N ALA A 259 -7.93 6.37 -7.27
CA ALA A 259 -7.22 6.50 -8.54
C ALA A 259 -8.11 6.06 -9.72
N THR A 260 -8.18 6.91 -10.75
CA THR A 260 -8.95 6.60 -11.97
C THR A 260 -8.24 5.55 -12.84
N ASN A 261 -6.92 5.58 -12.87
CA ASN A 261 -6.09 4.67 -13.67
C ASN A 261 -5.15 3.87 -12.77
N PRO A 262 -4.85 2.61 -13.12
CA PRO A 262 -3.86 1.84 -12.39
C PRO A 262 -2.44 2.39 -12.59
N LEU A 263 -1.61 2.27 -11.56
CA LEU A 263 -0.17 2.46 -11.71
C LEU A 263 0.41 1.25 -12.43
N ILE A 264 1.07 1.48 -13.56
CA ILE A 264 1.70 0.43 -14.36
C ILE A 264 3.20 0.42 -14.06
N ILE A 265 3.71 -0.75 -13.63
CA ILE A 265 5.12 -0.99 -13.37
C ILE A 265 5.59 -2.07 -14.35
N SER A 266 6.48 -1.72 -15.25
CA SER A 266 7.08 -2.61 -16.26
C SER A 266 8.47 -3.02 -15.80
N ILE A 267 8.72 -4.33 -15.70
CA ILE A 267 10.01 -4.89 -15.30
C ILE A 267 10.71 -5.46 -16.54
N GLY A 268 11.80 -4.85 -16.93
CA GLY A 268 12.62 -5.22 -18.06
C GLY A 268 13.67 -6.31 -17.73
N ASN A 269 14.80 -6.24 -18.41
CA ASN A 269 15.91 -7.20 -18.26
C ASN A 269 16.62 -7.04 -16.90
N PRO A 270 17.29 -8.09 -16.40
CA PRO A 270 18.25 -7.95 -15.31
C PRO A 270 19.40 -7.03 -15.73
N VAL A 271 19.97 -6.31 -14.76
CA VAL A 271 21.15 -5.48 -14.98
C VAL A 271 22.35 -6.38 -15.22
N PRO A 272 23.15 -6.24 -16.30
CA PRO A 272 24.24 -7.14 -16.62
C PRO A 272 25.31 -7.28 -15.52
N THR A 273 25.53 -6.20 -14.76
CA THR A 273 26.51 -6.17 -13.64
C THR A 273 25.96 -6.69 -12.33
N SER A 274 24.64 -6.91 -12.23
CA SER A 274 23.98 -7.38 -10.99
C SER A 274 22.66 -8.06 -11.33
N SER A 275 22.64 -9.39 -11.35
CA SER A 275 21.44 -10.18 -11.66
C SER A 275 20.29 -9.98 -10.65
N GLU A 276 20.58 -9.46 -9.46
CA GLU A 276 19.57 -9.11 -8.44
C GLU A 276 18.83 -7.82 -8.77
N CYS A 277 19.40 -6.96 -9.65
CA CYS A 277 18.80 -5.71 -10.07
C CYS A 277 18.08 -5.87 -11.41
N SER A 278 17.00 -5.14 -11.58
CA SER A 278 16.23 -5.08 -12.82
C SER A 278 16.01 -3.65 -13.27
N TYR A 279 15.92 -3.44 -14.59
CA TYR A 279 15.45 -2.19 -15.13
C TYR A 279 13.93 -2.10 -14.99
N VAL A 280 13.44 -0.95 -14.57
CA VAL A 280 12.02 -0.74 -14.26
C VAL A 280 11.54 0.58 -14.85
N GLY A 281 10.40 0.54 -15.53
CA GLY A 281 9.64 1.70 -15.96
C GLY A 281 8.34 1.83 -15.17
N CYS A 282 7.92 3.06 -14.86
CA CYS A 282 6.69 3.36 -14.14
C CYS A 282 5.84 4.37 -14.91
N SER A 283 4.52 4.20 -14.93
CA SER A 283 3.63 5.09 -15.71
C SER A 283 3.49 6.50 -15.12
N ASP A 284 3.83 6.70 -13.86
CA ASP A 284 3.78 7.99 -13.15
C ASP A 284 5.13 8.70 -13.08
N ARG A 285 6.18 8.17 -13.74
CA ARG A 285 7.55 8.66 -13.65
C ARG A 285 8.26 8.68 -14.98
N HIS A 286 9.13 9.65 -15.14
CA HIS A 286 10.05 9.70 -16.28
C HIS A 286 11.31 8.86 -16.04
N GLY A 287 11.83 8.31 -17.13
CA GLY A 287 13.10 7.59 -17.14
C GLY A 287 12.98 6.13 -16.69
N ILE A 288 14.13 5.48 -16.59
CA ILE A 288 14.29 4.07 -16.28
C ILE A 288 15.00 3.97 -14.92
N ALA A 289 14.36 3.28 -13.99
CA ALA A 289 14.92 3.01 -12.67
C ALA A 289 15.66 1.68 -12.64
N ILE A 290 16.68 1.57 -11.78
CA ILE A 290 17.33 0.31 -11.40
C ILE A 290 16.87 -0.05 -9.99
N ILE A 291 16.28 -1.24 -9.84
CA ILE A 291 15.68 -1.72 -8.60
C ILE A 291 16.15 -3.13 -8.29
N LYS A 292 16.52 -3.37 -7.02
CA LYS A 292 16.99 -4.64 -6.51
C LYS A 292 15.82 -5.49 -5.96
N GLY A 293 15.91 -6.83 -6.11
CA GLY A 293 15.10 -7.77 -5.36
C GLY A 293 13.70 -8.05 -5.90
N LEU A 294 13.41 -7.76 -7.18
CA LEU A 294 12.09 -7.97 -7.78
C LEU A 294 11.84 -9.36 -8.36
N SER A 295 12.85 -10.22 -8.48
CA SER A 295 12.69 -11.57 -9.06
C SER A 295 11.65 -12.42 -8.33
N PRO A 296 11.61 -12.50 -6.98
CA PRO A 296 10.61 -13.30 -6.27
C PRO A 296 9.17 -12.82 -6.52
N VAL A 297 8.99 -11.52 -6.77
CA VAL A 297 7.65 -10.96 -7.05
C VAL A 297 7.17 -11.39 -8.43
N ILE A 298 8.08 -11.54 -9.39
CA ILE A 298 7.77 -12.00 -10.76
C ILE A 298 7.45 -13.51 -10.74
N ASP A 299 8.17 -14.31 -9.98
CA ASP A 299 8.14 -15.78 -10.05
C ASP A 299 6.97 -16.41 -9.29
N VAL A 300 6.05 -15.60 -8.77
CA VAL A 300 4.87 -16.07 -8.05
C VAL A 300 4.01 -17.00 -8.89
N THR A 301 3.41 -18.01 -8.26
CA THR A 301 2.38 -18.84 -8.86
C THR A 301 1.00 -18.50 -8.29
N PRO A 302 -0.09 -18.58 -9.06
CA PRO A 302 -1.43 -18.32 -8.53
C PRO A 302 -1.80 -19.22 -7.34
N ARG A 303 -1.32 -20.47 -7.34
CA ARG A 303 -1.58 -21.42 -6.25
C ARG A 303 -0.90 -21.04 -4.93
N SER A 304 0.31 -20.46 -4.98
CA SER A 304 1.01 -20.02 -3.76
C SER A 304 0.34 -18.86 -3.04
N LEU A 305 -0.57 -18.16 -3.71
CA LEU A 305 -1.36 -17.06 -3.13
C LEU A 305 -2.75 -17.51 -2.68
N ARG A 306 -3.11 -18.74 -2.91
CA ARG A 306 -4.44 -19.27 -2.57
C ARG A 306 -4.54 -19.54 -1.07
N SER A 307 -5.71 -19.23 -0.50
CA SER A 307 -6.00 -19.56 0.90
C SER A 307 -5.97 -21.08 1.12
N HIS A 308 -5.23 -21.49 2.13
CA HIS A 308 -5.17 -22.87 2.61
C HIS A 308 -6.32 -23.22 3.57
N SER A 309 -7.37 -22.41 3.61
CA SER A 309 -8.60 -22.69 4.34
C SER A 309 -9.72 -23.01 3.36
N LEU A 310 -10.64 -23.86 3.77
CA LEU A 310 -11.86 -24.08 3.00
C LEU A 310 -12.65 -22.77 2.93
N LYS A 311 -13.42 -22.59 1.87
CA LYS A 311 -14.29 -21.43 1.72
C LYS A 311 -15.21 -21.31 2.95
N PRO A 312 -15.18 -20.21 3.68
CA PRO A 312 -16.04 -20.05 4.83
C PRO A 312 -17.50 -20.04 4.39
N VAL A 313 -18.28 -20.94 4.96
CA VAL A 313 -19.73 -20.94 4.84
C VAL A 313 -20.27 -20.33 6.12
N ASP A 314 -21.08 -19.29 6.01
CA ASP A 314 -21.73 -18.69 7.16
C ASP A 314 -22.90 -19.58 7.59
N PHE A 315 -22.82 -20.12 8.81
CA PHE A 315 -23.86 -20.97 9.39
C PHE A 315 -25.24 -20.32 9.32
N ASP A 316 -25.32 -19.02 9.57
CA ASP A 316 -26.59 -18.31 9.64
C ASP A 316 -27.24 -18.12 8.25
N SER A 317 -26.48 -18.24 7.18
CA SER A 317 -26.95 -18.15 5.80
C SER A 317 -27.37 -19.52 5.20
N VAL A 318 -27.14 -20.62 5.92
CA VAL A 318 -27.45 -21.96 5.42
C VAL A 318 -28.79 -22.45 5.97
N ASP A 319 -29.70 -22.84 5.08
CA ASP A 319 -31.02 -23.40 5.42
C ASP A 319 -31.16 -24.89 5.07
N CYS A 320 -30.27 -25.40 4.22
CA CYS A 320 -30.30 -26.78 3.78
C CYS A 320 -28.89 -27.37 3.66
N ILE A 321 -28.71 -28.59 4.13
CA ILE A 321 -27.49 -29.40 3.97
C ILE A 321 -27.87 -30.71 3.33
N ASP A 322 -27.38 -30.97 2.12
CA ASP A 322 -27.50 -32.27 1.45
C ASP A 322 -26.17 -33.03 1.64
N SER A 323 -26.27 -34.23 2.18
CA SER A 323 -25.16 -35.16 2.30
C SER A 323 -25.46 -36.41 1.50
N SER A 324 -24.54 -36.85 0.66
CA SER A 324 -24.66 -38.12 -0.05
C SER A 324 -23.36 -38.89 0.02
N ASP A 325 -23.47 -40.20 0.28
CA ASP A 325 -22.36 -41.13 0.24
C ASP A 325 -22.56 -42.06 -0.96
N HIS A 326 -21.67 -41.98 -1.95
CA HIS A 326 -21.71 -42.80 -3.16
C HIS A 326 -20.98 -44.13 -3.01
N LYS A 327 -20.58 -44.54 -1.79
CA LYS A 327 -20.15 -45.92 -1.53
C LYS A 327 -21.31 -46.87 -1.81
N ALA A 328 -21.01 -48.07 -2.28
CA ALA A 328 -22.04 -49.09 -2.59
C ALA A 328 -23.02 -49.25 -1.42
N GLY A 329 -24.26 -48.82 -1.58
CA GLY A 329 -25.32 -48.81 -0.57
C GLY A 329 -25.43 -47.49 0.25
N GLY A 330 -24.75 -46.43 -0.18
CA GLY A 330 -24.76 -45.12 0.52
C GLY A 330 -26.13 -44.46 0.51
N THR A 331 -26.43 -43.77 1.60
CA THR A 331 -27.69 -43.05 1.82
C THR A 331 -27.48 -41.55 1.54
N ALA A 332 -28.43 -40.97 0.77
CA ALA A 332 -28.53 -39.52 0.71
C ALA A 332 -29.38 -39.04 1.89
N GLN A 333 -28.88 -38.03 2.61
CA GLN A 333 -29.58 -37.40 3.71
C GLN A 333 -29.69 -35.90 3.46
N ARG A 334 -30.84 -35.36 3.78
CA ARG A 334 -31.13 -33.93 3.68
C ARG A 334 -31.53 -33.40 5.01
N PHE A 335 -30.85 -32.31 5.42
CA PHE A 335 -31.09 -31.62 6.67
C PHE A 335 -31.66 -30.23 6.37
N LEU A 336 -32.76 -29.89 7.01
CA LEU A 336 -33.45 -28.64 6.83
C LEU A 336 -33.45 -27.85 8.13
N ARG A 337 -33.08 -26.58 8.10
CA ARG A 337 -33.19 -25.70 9.24
C ARG A 337 -34.68 -25.44 9.55
N LYS A 338 -35.06 -25.57 10.81
CA LYS A 338 -36.42 -25.31 11.25
C LYS A 338 -36.64 -23.81 11.39
N SER A 339 -37.72 -23.31 10.77
CA SER A 339 -38.07 -21.88 10.80
C SER A 339 -38.16 -21.32 12.23
N GLY A 340 -37.48 -20.21 12.51
CA GLY A 340 -37.51 -19.53 13.81
C GLY A 340 -36.69 -20.18 14.93
N THR A 341 -35.91 -21.23 14.64
CA THR A 341 -35.00 -21.89 15.59
C THR A 341 -33.62 -22.14 14.93
N GLU A 342 -32.64 -22.50 15.75
CA GLU A 342 -31.34 -22.96 15.22
C GLU A 342 -31.33 -24.48 14.98
N ASP A 343 -32.41 -25.19 15.33
CA ASP A 343 -32.50 -26.65 15.20
C ASP A 343 -32.73 -27.09 13.74
N TRP A 344 -32.28 -28.30 13.45
CA TRP A 344 -32.39 -28.92 12.13
C TRP A 344 -33.21 -30.19 12.20
N VAL A 345 -33.87 -30.51 11.11
CA VAL A 345 -34.65 -31.74 10.95
C VAL A 345 -34.16 -32.50 9.75
N ILE A 346 -34.23 -33.84 9.80
CA ILE A 346 -33.97 -34.66 8.64
C ILE A 346 -35.23 -34.66 7.77
N ASP A 347 -35.07 -34.32 6.51
CA ASP A 347 -36.11 -34.45 5.48
C ASP A 347 -36.14 -35.93 5.02
N ALA A 348 -36.70 -36.78 5.87
CA ALA A 348 -36.85 -38.17 5.53
C ALA A 348 -38.19 -38.35 4.81
N ALA A 349 -38.17 -38.97 3.62
CA ALA A 349 -39.36 -39.38 2.88
C ALA A 349 -40.20 -40.49 3.62
N LEU A 350 -39.83 -40.85 4.86
CA LEU A 350 -40.51 -41.85 5.69
C LEU A 350 -40.98 -41.24 7.02
N PRO A 351 -42.24 -41.44 7.42
CA PRO A 351 -42.88 -40.68 8.52
C PRO A 351 -42.55 -41.14 9.94
N SER A 352 -41.44 -41.79 10.20
CA SER A 352 -41.30 -42.48 11.50
C SER A 352 -40.38 -41.86 12.55
N ASN A 353 -39.60 -40.82 12.28
CA ASN A 353 -38.83 -40.17 13.37
C ASN A 353 -38.59 -38.70 13.08
N ASN A 354 -39.24 -37.80 13.79
CA ASN A 354 -38.89 -36.39 13.90
C ASN A 354 -37.60 -36.27 14.73
N THR A 355 -36.48 -36.67 14.14
CA THR A 355 -35.19 -36.59 14.78
C THR A 355 -34.69 -35.14 14.65
N ILE A 356 -34.64 -34.44 15.77
CA ILE A 356 -34.18 -33.07 15.81
C ILE A 356 -32.67 -33.07 16.05
N LEU A 357 -31.95 -32.39 15.19
CA LEU A 357 -30.54 -32.13 15.34
C LEU A 357 -30.35 -30.74 15.96
N PRO A 358 -29.77 -30.64 17.19
CA PRO A 358 -29.54 -29.34 17.81
C PRO A 358 -28.64 -28.45 16.98
N GLY A 359 -29.01 -27.17 16.82
CA GLY A 359 -28.26 -26.21 16.03
C GLY A 359 -26.82 -26.04 16.52
N GLU A 360 -26.58 -26.14 17.83
CA GLU A 360 -25.23 -26.10 18.42
C GLU A 360 -24.30 -27.19 17.87
N ASN A 361 -24.82 -28.40 17.61
CA ASN A 361 -24.03 -29.51 17.04
C ASN A 361 -23.66 -29.25 15.58
N VAL A 362 -24.62 -28.71 14.80
CA VAL A 362 -24.37 -28.34 13.40
C VAL A 362 -23.37 -27.19 13.33
N ARG A 363 -23.51 -26.17 14.19
CA ARG A 363 -22.57 -25.04 14.30
C ARG A 363 -21.15 -25.54 14.62
N ALA A 364 -21.02 -26.50 15.54
CA ALA A 364 -19.72 -27.10 15.89
C ALA A 364 -19.08 -27.81 14.69
N CYS A 365 -19.88 -28.48 13.82
CA CYS A 365 -19.37 -29.06 12.57
C CYS A 365 -18.88 -27.99 11.58
N PHE A 366 -19.60 -26.88 11.45
CA PHE A 366 -19.15 -25.75 10.61
C PHE A 366 -17.83 -25.15 11.12
N ASP A 367 -17.68 -25.02 12.42
CA ASP A 367 -16.43 -24.50 13.01
C ASP A 367 -15.26 -25.47 12.81
N LYS A 368 -15.51 -26.77 12.92
CA LYS A 368 -14.54 -27.80 12.58
C LYS A 368 -14.16 -27.73 11.07
N LEU A 369 -15.13 -27.61 10.16
CA LEU A 369 -14.88 -27.45 8.70
C LEU A 369 -14.02 -26.22 8.43
N LYS A 370 -14.29 -25.09 9.08
CA LYS A 370 -13.47 -23.86 8.96
C LYS A 370 -12.04 -24.06 9.43
N SER A 371 -11.80 -24.96 10.40
CA SER A 371 -10.47 -25.25 10.95
C SER A 371 -9.61 -26.14 10.05
N ILE A 372 -10.18 -26.81 9.06
CA ILE A 372 -9.46 -27.69 8.14
C ILE A 372 -8.48 -26.85 7.31
N LYS A 373 -7.23 -27.29 7.30
CA LYS A 373 -6.17 -26.70 6.48
C LYS A 373 -5.90 -27.55 5.27
N VAL A 374 -5.90 -26.91 4.11
CA VAL A 374 -5.50 -27.54 2.85
C VAL A 374 -3.97 -27.63 2.85
N GLU A 375 -3.43 -28.84 2.73
CA GLU A 375 -1.99 -29.06 2.69
C GLU A 375 -1.41 -28.73 1.31
N ASN A 376 -2.15 -29.11 0.24
CA ASN A 376 -1.70 -28.93 -1.12
C ASN A 376 -2.89 -28.74 -2.08
N PHE A 377 -2.59 -28.16 -3.25
CA PHE A 377 -3.52 -28.02 -4.37
C PHE A 377 -2.97 -28.77 -5.58
N GLU A 378 -3.78 -29.64 -6.17
CA GLU A 378 -3.44 -30.40 -7.37
C GLU A 378 -4.46 -30.14 -8.49
N PRO A 379 -4.06 -30.15 -9.77
CA PRO A 379 -5.02 -30.01 -10.86
C PRO A 379 -5.96 -31.22 -10.89
N ALA A 380 -7.28 -30.99 -11.10
CA ALA A 380 -8.29 -32.05 -11.21
C ALA A 380 -8.23 -32.72 -12.58
N THR A 381 -7.08 -33.30 -12.94
CA THR A 381 -6.93 -34.06 -14.18
C THR A 381 -7.58 -35.45 -14.04
N PRO A 382 -7.98 -36.11 -15.16
CA PRO A 382 -8.54 -37.47 -15.11
C PRO A 382 -7.67 -38.45 -14.32
N GLU A 383 -6.34 -38.37 -14.47
CA GLU A 383 -5.39 -39.24 -13.77
C GLU A 383 -5.42 -39.00 -12.26
N ARG A 384 -5.55 -37.72 -11.82
CA ARG A 384 -5.64 -37.37 -10.39
C ARG A 384 -6.97 -37.74 -9.79
N LEU A 385 -8.07 -37.54 -10.53
CA LEU A 385 -9.39 -37.97 -10.09
C LEU A 385 -9.41 -39.48 -9.88
N THR A 386 -8.86 -40.26 -10.81
CA THR A 386 -8.77 -41.74 -10.68
C THR A 386 -7.82 -42.15 -9.56
N PHE A 387 -6.66 -41.45 -9.38
CA PHE A 387 -5.72 -41.71 -8.28
C PHE A 387 -6.39 -41.59 -6.91
N TYR A 388 -7.24 -40.60 -6.72
CA TYR A 388 -8.01 -40.38 -5.50
C TYR A 388 -9.36 -41.09 -5.50
N ARG A 389 -9.72 -41.88 -6.53
CA ARG A 389 -11.00 -42.58 -6.69
C ARG A 389 -12.23 -41.67 -6.65
N MET A 390 -12.06 -40.40 -7.07
CA MET A 390 -13.16 -39.44 -7.11
C MET A 390 -14.18 -39.70 -8.22
N ASP A 391 -13.90 -40.66 -9.10
CA ASP A 391 -14.77 -41.18 -10.16
C ASP A 391 -15.66 -42.36 -9.71
N GLN A 392 -15.41 -42.92 -8.53
CA GLN A 392 -16.08 -44.15 -8.09
C GLN A 392 -16.67 -44.08 -6.68
N GLU A 393 -15.90 -43.58 -5.70
CA GLU A 393 -16.27 -43.60 -4.28
C GLU A 393 -16.14 -42.20 -3.70
N THR A 394 -17.23 -41.42 -3.71
CA THR A 394 -17.20 -40.03 -3.19
C THR A 394 -18.29 -39.82 -2.15
N THR A 395 -18.02 -38.94 -1.21
CA THR A 395 -19.02 -38.34 -0.34
C THR A 395 -19.19 -36.88 -0.76
N SER A 396 -20.42 -36.41 -0.85
CA SER A 396 -20.68 -35.00 -1.16
C SER A 396 -21.42 -34.28 -0.03
N LEU A 397 -21.08 -33.02 0.18
CA LEU A 397 -21.79 -32.08 1.05
C LEU A 397 -22.15 -30.85 0.24
N ARG A 398 -23.43 -30.49 0.23
CA ARG A 398 -23.93 -29.26 -0.40
C ARG A 398 -24.61 -28.42 0.66
N PHE A 399 -24.26 -27.17 0.70
CA PHE A 399 -24.86 -26.15 1.57
C PHE A 399 -25.66 -25.18 0.70
N SER A 400 -26.94 -24.99 1.02
CA SER A 400 -27.85 -24.14 0.27
C SER A 400 -28.62 -23.20 1.18
N ALA A 401 -29.03 -22.04 0.64
CA ALA A 401 -29.96 -21.14 1.30
C ALA A 401 -31.33 -21.19 0.59
N ARG A 402 -32.42 -20.91 1.32
CA ARG A 402 -33.76 -20.78 0.78
C ARG A 402 -34.06 -19.34 0.41
N LEU A 403 -34.76 -19.15 -0.70
CA LEU A 403 -35.33 -17.85 -1.03
C LEU A 403 -36.52 -17.60 -0.07
N SER A 404 -36.52 -16.41 0.55
CA SER A 404 -37.63 -15.96 1.40
C SER A 404 -38.95 -15.89 0.58
N GLU A 405 -40.03 -16.38 1.15
CA GLU A 405 -41.37 -16.49 0.52
C GLU A 405 -42.05 -15.15 0.14
N ASN A 406 -41.35 -14.02 0.18
CA ASN A 406 -41.92 -12.69 -0.06
C ASN A 406 -42.00 -12.22 -1.51
N THR A 407 -41.69 -13.07 -2.49
CA THR A 407 -41.96 -12.80 -3.91
C THR A 407 -43.01 -13.78 -4.40
N ALA A 408 -44.20 -13.26 -4.73
CA ALA A 408 -45.38 -13.98 -5.17
C ALA A 408 -45.25 -14.54 -6.60
N GLU A 409 -44.21 -15.37 -6.86
CA GLU A 409 -44.13 -16.18 -8.06
C GLU A 409 -43.40 -17.49 -7.73
N GLU A 410 -44.15 -18.54 -7.81
CA GLU A 410 -43.89 -19.99 -7.93
C GLU A 410 -42.48 -20.52 -7.69
N SER A 411 -42.43 -21.42 -6.73
CA SER A 411 -41.35 -22.29 -6.26
C SER A 411 -40.33 -21.61 -5.33
N ALA A 412 -40.38 -21.98 -4.04
CA ALA A 412 -39.30 -21.73 -3.08
C ALA A 412 -37.99 -22.34 -3.62
N GLY A 413 -37.24 -21.53 -4.38
CA GLY A 413 -36.00 -21.95 -5.01
C GLY A 413 -34.89 -21.98 -3.95
N GLU A 414 -34.14 -23.08 -3.93
CA GLU A 414 -32.88 -23.14 -3.20
C GLU A 414 -31.75 -22.73 -4.12
N TYR A 415 -30.81 -21.96 -3.61
CA TYR A 415 -29.59 -21.65 -4.35
C TYR A 415 -28.36 -22.19 -3.58
N PRO A 416 -27.45 -22.88 -4.28
CA PRO A 416 -26.28 -23.46 -3.65
C PRO A 416 -25.30 -22.36 -3.23
N LEU A 417 -24.83 -22.41 -1.98
CA LEU A 417 -23.79 -21.54 -1.44
C LEU A 417 -22.42 -22.13 -1.75
N VAL A 418 -22.25 -23.42 -1.45
CA VAL A 418 -21.02 -24.18 -1.74
C VAL A 418 -21.35 -25.67 -1.77
N SER A 419 -20.62 -26.42 -2.55
CA SER A 419 -20.64 -27.88 -2.55
C SER A 419 -19.23 -28.43 -2.54
N TYR A 420 -19.03 -29.49 -1.77
CA TYR A 420 -17.77 -30.21 -1.67
C TYR A 420 -17.99 -31.67 -2.02
N THR A 421 -17.09 -32.24 -2.83
CA THR A 421 -16.99 -33.64 -3.08
C THR A 421 -15.68 -34.16 -2.51
N PHE A 422 -15.74 -35.20 -1.70
CA PHE A 422 -14.62 -35.79 -0.98
C PHE A 422 -14.32 -37.18 -1.53
N SER A 423 -13.04 -37.49 -1.69
CA SER A 423 -12.58 -38.85 -1.99
C SER A 423 -12.65 -39.75 -0.76
N ALA A 424 -12.57 -41.06 -0.95
CA ALA A 424 -12.17 -41.97 0.12
C ALA A 424 -10.74 -41.62 0.60
N PRO A 425 -10.42 -41.92 1.88
CA PRO A 425 -9.06 -41.76 2.41
C PRO A 425 -8.02 -42.51 1.59
N ASN A 426 -6.93 -41.87 1.29
CA ASN A 426 -5.81 -42.45 0.56
C ASN A 426 -4.47 -41.99 1.19
N LYS A 427 -3.75 -42.89 1.83
CA LYS A 427 -2.45 -42.65 2.48
C LYS A 427 -2.46 -41.49 3.48
N GLY A 428 -3.51 -41.34 4.29
CA GLY A 428 -3.61 -40.33 5.33
C GLY A 428 -4.12 -38.98 4.85
N VAL A 429 -4.54 -38.87 3.59
CA VAL A 429 -5.12 -37.65 3.02
C VAL A 429 -6.46 -37.94 2.32
N ILE A 430 -7.27 -36.92 2.19
CA ILE A 430 -8.52 -36.91 1.43
C ILE A 430 -8.40 -35.81 0.37
N ALA A 431 -8.74 -36.14 -0.88
CA ALA A 431 -8.90 -35.14 -1.93
C ALA A 431 -10.30 -34.54 -1.89
N LEU A 432 -10.38 -33.23 -1.92
CA LEU A 432 -11.62 -32.48 -1.86
C LEU A 432 -11.73 -31.57 -3.08
N ARG A 433 -12.91 -31.54 -3.70
CA ARG A 433 -13.23 -30.68 -4.83
C ARG A 433 -14.38 -29.75 -4.47
N GLU A 434 -14.20 -28.44 -4.64
CA GLU A 434 -15.27 -27.44 -4.48
C GLU A 434 -16.02 -27.29 -5.81
N GLY A 435 -17.27 -27.73 -5.86
CA GLY A 435 -18.08 -27.70 -7.08
C GLY A 435 -17.36 -28.35 -8.26
N ASP A 436 -17.33 -27.65 -9.39
CA ASP A 436 -16.61 -28.04 -10.61
C ASP A 436 -15.22 -27.38 -10.71
N SER A 437 -14.58 -27.08 -9.60
CA SER A 437 -13.23 -26.49 -9.57
C SER A 437 -12.26 -27.31 -10.43
N SER A 438 -11.36 -26.61 -11.12
CA SER A 438 -10.25 -27.23 -11.86
C SER A 438 -9.15 -27.79 -10.96
N ASP A 439 -9.23 -27.54 -9.64
CA ASP A 439 -8.25 -27.99 -8.67
C ASP A 439 -8.87 -28.87 -7.59
N LEU A 440 -8.07 -29.83 -7.12
CA LEU A 440 -8.31 -30.62 -5.92
C LEU A 440 -7.58 -29.97 -4.74
N MET A 441 -8.23 -29.92 -3.60
CA MET A 441 -7.64 -29.55 -2.31
C MET A 441 -7.27 -30.85 -1.58
N ILE A 442 -6.02 -30.99 -1.19
CA ILE A 442 -5.53 -32.14 -0.44
C ILE A 442 -5.53 -31.76 1.04
N VAL A 443 -6.28 -32.48 1.85
CA VAL A 443 -6.46 -32.23 3.28
C VAL A 443 -6.09 -33.46 4.10
N PRO A 444 -5.65 -33.30 5.38
CA PRO A 444 -5.43 -34.45 6.26
C PRO A 444 -6.70 -35.26 6.46
N GLU A 445 -6.54 -36.58 6.50
CA GLU A 445 -7.65 -37.52 6.70
C GLU A 445 -8.35 -37.31 8.06
N HIS A 446 -7.58 -37.21 9.12
CA HIS A 446 -8.09 -37.37 10.47
C HIS A 446 -9.21 -36.36 10.86
N PRO A 447 -9.02 -35.03 10.75
CA PRO A 447 -10.06 -34.10 11.19
C PRO A 447 -11.29 -34.11 10.28
N LEU A 448 -11.12 -34.43 8.99
CA LEU A 448 -12.21 -34.44 8.03
C LEU A 448 -13.05 -35.72 8.17
N GLU A 449 -12.44 -36.88 8.39
CA GLU A 449 -13.16 -38.13 8.60
C GLU A 449 -14.06 -38.08 9.84
N GLU A 450 -13.58 -37.46 10.94
CA GLU A 450 -14.41 -37.23 12.13
C GLU A 450 -15.65 -36.40 11.82
N ILE A 451 -15.51 -35.30 11.07
CA ILE A 451 -16.62 -34.42 10.69
C ILE A 451 -17.61 -35.17 9.80
N LEU A 452 -17.13 -35.91 8.79
CA LEU A 452 -17.97 -36.67 7.90
C LEU A 452 -18.70 -37.81 8.63
N GLN A 453 -18.03 -38.47 9.56
CA GLN A 453 -18.64 -39.48 10.40
C GLN A 453 -19.68 -38.91 11.35
N GLU A 454 -19.42 -37.72 11.94
CA GLU A 454 -20.37 -37.04 12.77
C GLU A 454 -21.63 -36.61 12.00
N LEU A 455 -21.51 -36.14 10.76
CA LEU A 455 -22.64 -35.75 9.89
C LEU A 455 -23.43 -36.94 9.33
N THR A 456 -22.86 -38.13 9.28
CA THR A 456 -23.47 -39.32 8.66
C THR A 456 -23.89 -40.40 9.66
N LYS A 457 -23.53 -40.29 10.97
CA LYS A 457 -23.86 -41.28 12.00
C LYS A 457 -25.04 -40.86 12.87
N GLU A 458 -25.87 -41.84 13.25
CA GLU A 458 -27.03 -41.70 14.14
C GLU A 458 -26.81 -41.01 15.49
N PRO A 459 -25.61 -40.96 16.15
CA PRO A 459 -25.48 -40.33 17.46
C PRO A 459 -25.62 -38.81 17.47
N PHE A 460 -25.63 -38.15 16.32
CA PHE A 460 -25.96 -36.72 16.22
C PHE A 460 -27.40 -36.40 16.64
N PHE A 461 -28.26 -37.39 16.76
CA PHE A 461 -29.67 -37.23 16.99
C PHE A 461 -29.99 -37.47 18.46
N LYS A 462 -30.36 -36.44 19.19
CA LYS A 462 -31.07 -36.63 20.48
C LYS A 462 -32.46 -37.14 20.14
N THR A 463 -32.73 -38.41 20.45
CA THR A 463 -34.12 -38.91 20.55
C THR A 463 -34.87 -38.00 21.50
N PRO A 464 -36.03 -37.42 21.11
CA PRO A 464 -36.78 -36.60 22.03
C PRO A 464 -37.07 -37.48 23.28
N SER A 465 -36.62 -37.03 24.43
CA SER A 465 -36.99 -37.61 25.71
C SER A 465 -38.51 -37.65 25.74
N THR A 466 -39.09 -38.82 25.70
CA THR A 466 -40.48 -39.00 25.99
C THR A 466 -40.68 -38.55 27.43
N ALA A 467 -41.05 -37.24 27.59
CA ALA A 467 -41.55 -36.77 28.84
C ALA A 467 -42.80 -37.57 29.20
N LYS A 468 -42.70 -38.38 30.29
CA LYS A 468 -43.84 -38.96 30.95
C LYS A 468 -44.64 -37.89 31.64
#